data_4b4da34f5990021c09aa776c342501d3
#
_entry.id   4b4da34f5990021c09aa776c342501d3
#
_cell.length_a   1.000
_cell.length_b   1.000
_cell.length_c   1.000
_cell.angle_alpha   90.00
_cell.angle_beta   90.00
_cell.angle_gamma   90.00
#
_symmetry.space_group_name_H-M   'P 1'
#
loop_
_entity.id
_entity.type
_entity.pdbx_description
1 polymer ?
#
loop_
_entity_poly.entity_id
_entity_poly.type
_entity_poly.pdbx_seq_one_letter_code
_entity_poly.pdbx_strand_id
1 'polypeptide(L)'
;MRSAEHRPDGDSADARTRPVTITSAAAARSYVRSVVEEHWRPAAGTAGETAVMDLLLVVSELVANAIRHGGGLAGFEVTPLAEGVRLSVHDYSDAVPSAAYGPGALPRTHEGSGYGWPLIIRLAREIRIDRRREGGKTVSVFVPLM
;
A
#
# COMPACT_ATOMS: atom_id res chain seq x y z
N MET A 1 20.16 19.43 24.27
CA MET A 1 19.88 19.27 23.79
C MET A 1 19.76 19.14 23.06
N ARG A 2 19.65 18.98 22.64
CA ARG A 2 19.45 18.81 21.76
C ARG A 2 18.99 18.20 21.21
N SER A 3 18.74 17.66 21.45
CA SER A 3 18.34 16.97 20.98
C SER A 3 18.05 16.88 19.92
N ALA A 4 17.83 17.14 19.77
CA ALA A 4 17.35 17.09 18.74
C ALA A 4 18.13 16.81 17.72
N GLU A 5 18.71 16.75 17.83
CA GLU A 5 19.17 16.56 17.04
C GLU A 5 19.34 15.52 16.46
N HIS A 6 19.44 15.03 16.46
CA HIS A 6 19.55 14.17 16.02
C HIS A 6 18.99 13.49 15.24
N ARG A 7 18.69 13.47 15.15
CA ARG A 7 18.01 12.86 14.42
C ARG A 7 18.16 12.99 13.02
N PRO A 8 18.95 13.55 12.42
CA PRO A 8 19.05 13.66 10.99
C PRO A 8 19.19 12.34 10.31
N ASP A 9 19.87 11.47 10.89
CA ASP A 9 19.99 10.16 10.29
C ASP A 9 18.72 9.44 10.26
N GLY A 10 18.01 9.48 11.33
CA GLY A 10 16.75 8.84 11.40
C GLY A 10 15.80 9.43 10.41
N ASP A 11 15.92 10.69 10.21
CA ASP A 11 15.04 11.34 9.29
C ASP A 11 15.21 10.86 7.90
N SER A 12 16.40 10.66 7.50
CA SER A 12 16.67 10.18 6.19
C SER A 12 16.05 8.84 5.93
N ALA A 13 16.21 7.97 6.87
CA ALA A 13 15.63 6.65 6.74
C ALA A 13 14.13 6.73 6.76
N ASP A 14 13.60 7.56 7.62
CA ASP A 14 12.16 7.66 7.73
C ASP A 14 11.52 8.24 6.52
N ALA A 15 12.22 9.02 5.76
CA ALA A 15 11.65 9.62 4.58
C ALA A 15 11.16 8.57 3.62
N ARG A 16 11.70 7.38 3.66
CA ARG A 16 11.28 6.34 2.76
C ARG A 16 10.07 5.59 3.24
N THR A 17 9.82 5.55 4.52
CA THR A 17 8.74 4.75 5.07
C THR A 17 7.88 5.55 5.99
N ARG A 18 7.76 6.80 5.77
CA ARG A 18 7.03 7.64 6.69
C ARG A 18 5.53 7.42 6.58
N PRO A 19 4.86 7.21 7.71
CA PRO A 19 3.39 7.10 7.68
C PRO A 19 2.78 8.45 7.30
N VAL A 20 1.68 8.40 6.60
CA VAL A 20 0.97 9.60 6.22
C VAL A 20 -0.49 9.45 6.56
N THR A 21 -1.15 10.57 6.73
CA THR A 21 -2.58 10.58 7.01
C THR A 21 -3.33 10.62 5.70
N ILE A 22 -3.95 9.53 5.38
CA ILE A 22 -4.69 9.38 4.15
C ILE A 22 -6.11 9.01 4.50
N THR A 23 -7.07 9.67 3.91
CA THR A 23 -8.46 9.40 4.21
C THR A 23 -9.27 8.97 3.01
N SER A 24 -8.66 8.89 1.84
CA SER A 24 -9.40 8.46 0.66
C SER A 24 -8.45 7.77 -0.30
N ALA A 25 -9.03 6.99 -1.20
CA ALA A 25 -8.23 6.34 -2.23
C ALA A 25 -7.60 7.37 -3.16
N ALA A 26 -8.31 8.45 -3.43
CA ALA A 26 -7.76 9.48 -4.31
C ALA A 26 -6.54 10.12 -3.69
N ALA A 27 -6.59 10.42 -2.40
CA ALA A 27 -5.43 11.01 -1.72
C ALA A 27 -4.28 10.02 -1.70
N ALA A 28 -4.57 8.74 -1.50
CA ALA A 28 -3.53 7.73 -1.51
C ALA A 28 -2.85 7.65 -2.87
N ARG A 29 -3.64 7.68 -3.93
CA ARG A 29 -3.06 7.64 -5.28
C ARG A 29 -2.15 8.84 -5.54
N SER A 30 -2.60 10.01 -5.15
CA SER A 30 -1.79 11.20 -5.34
C SER A 30 -0.47 11.12 -4.59
N TYR A 31 -0.54 10.63 -3.37
CA TYR A 31 0.66 10.52 -2.58
C TYR A 31 1.64 9.51 -3.20
N VAL A 32 1.12 8.35 -3.59
CA VAL A 32 1.97 7.33 -4.18
C VAL A 32 2.58 7.83 -5.48
N ARG A 33 1.80 8.52 -6.29
CA ARG A 33 2.32 9.04 -7.54
C ARG A 33 3.49 9.99 -7.29
N SER A 34 3.38 10.84 -6.28
CA SER A 34 4.48 11.75 -6.02
C SER A 34 5.72 11.02 -5.48
N VAL A 35 5.52 9.98 -4.70
CA VAL A 35 6.65 9.20 -4.23
C VAL A 35 7.37 8.54 -5.40
N VAL A 36 6.61 7.99 -6.33
CA VAL A 36 7.19 7.36 -7.51
C VAL A 36 7.95 8.38 -8.34
N GLU A 37 7.36 9.52 -8.55
CA GLU A 37 8.02 10.55 -9.36
C GLU A 37 9.31 11.01 -8.72
N GLU A 38 9.30 11.17 -7.43
CA GLU A 38 10.49 11.60 -6.74
C GLU A 38 11.58 10.55 -6.76
N HIS A 39 11.20 9.31 -6.58
CA HIS A 39 12.20 8.26 -6.44
C HIS A 39 12.75 7.80 -7.79
N TRP A 40 11.89 7.71 -8.78
CA TRP A 40 12.31 7.15 -10.08
C TRP A 40 12.61 8.17 -11.15
N ARG A 41 12.21 9.40 -10.95
CA ARG A 41 12.38 10.39 -11.98
C ARG A 41 13.82 10.57 -12.42
N PRO A 42 14.77 10.62 -11.50
CA PRO A 42 16.16 10.81 -11.95
C PRO A 42 16.75 9.58 -12.60
N ALA A 43 16.15 8.44 -12.40
CA ALA A 43 16.69 7.23 -12.95
C ALA A 43 16.39 7.17 -14.41
N ALA A 44 17.35 6.75 -15.16
CA ALA A 44 17.19 6.71 -16.59
C ALA A 44 16.04 5.84 -16.99
N GLY A 45 15.83 4.81 -16.31
CA GLY A 45 14.85 3.89 -16.74
C GLY A 45 13.46 4.17 -16.26
N THR A 46 13.21 5.15 -15.57
CA THR A 46 11.91 5.47 -15.05
C THR A 46 10.93 4.30 -15.08
N ALA A 47 9.98 4.36 -14.24
CA ALA A 47 8.92 3.36 -14.19
C ALA A 47 8.06 3.48 -15.44
N GLY A 48 7.65 2.35 -15.98
CA GLY A 48 6.78 2.37 -17.13
C GLY A 48 5.40 2.84 -16.74
N GLU A 49 4.73 3.43 -17.72
CA GLU A 49 3.40 3.95 -17.48
C GLU A 49 2.41 2.88 -17.03
N THR A 50 2.46 1.74 -17.68
CA THR A 50 1.56 0.65 -17.31
C THR A 50 1.82 0.17 -15.90
N ALA A 51 3.09 0.07 -15.52
CA ALA A 51 3.41 -0.37 -14.18
C ALA A 51 2.93 0.63 -13.13
N VAL A 52 3.04 1.90 -13.43
CA VAL A 52 2.54 2.91 -12.51
C VAL A 52 1.03 2.84 -12.39
N MET A 53 0.34 2.64 -13.51
CA MET A 53 -1.10 2.49 -13.46
C MET A 53 -1.53 1.29 -12.64
N ASP A 54 -0.82 0.17 -12.81
CA ASP A 54 -1.10 -1.01 -12.02
C ASP A 54 -0.90 -0.73 -10.53
N LEU A 55 0.16 -0.03 -10.20
CA LEU A 55 0.41 0.34 -8.82
C LEU A 55 -0.74 1.16 -8.27
N LEU A 56 -1.22 2.15 -9.03
CA LEU A 56 -2.30 2.99 -8.55
C LEU A 56 -3.60 2.23 -8.40
N LEU A 57 -3.83 1.23 -9.24
CA LEU A 57 -4.98 0.36 -9.06
C LEU A 57 -4.89 -0.42 -7.76
N VAL A 58 -3.71 -0.97 -7.47
CA VAL A 58 -3.54 -1.71 -6.23
C VAL A 58 -3.75 -0.80 -5.03
N VAL A 59 -3.20 0.41 -5.09
CA VAL A 59 -3.39 1.38 -4.02
C VAL A 59 -4.87 1.64 -3.78
N SER A 60 -5.59 1.88 -4.87
CA SER A 60 -7.02 2.18 -4.76
C SER A 60 -7.78 1.05 -4.11
N GLU A 61 -7.49 -0.18 -4.51
CA GLU A 61 -8.22 -1.32 -3.97
C GLU A 61 -7.87 -1.59 -2.51
N LEU A 62 -6.61 -1.46 -2.17
CA LEU A 62 -6.23 -1.68 -0.77
C LEU A 62 -6.85 -0.65 0.15
N VAL A 63 -6.83 0.61 -0.26
CA VAL A 63 -7.40 1.66 0.57
C VAL A 63 -8.91 1.56 0.63
N ALA A 64 -9.54 1.27 -0.52
CA ALA A 64 -10.99 1.12 -0.53
C ALA A 64 -11.43 -0.05 0.36
N ASN A 65 -10.68 -1.14 0.34
CA ASN A 65 -11.01 -2.27 1.20
C ASN A 65 -10.90 -1.91 2.67
N ALA A 66 -9.87 -1.17 3.03
CA ALA A 66 -9.72 -0.76 4.42
C ALA A 66 -10.89 0.12 4.85
N ILE A 67 -11.31 1.02 3.99
CA ILE A 67 -12.38 1.93 4.32
C ILE A 67 -13.72 1.21 4.38
N ARG A 68 -14.01 0.35 3.40
CA ARG A 68 -15.29 -0.31 3.33
C ARG A 68 -15.44 -1.48 4.29
N HIS A 69 -14.38 -2.27 4.41
CA HIS A 69 -14.48 -3.53 5.14
C HIS A 69 -13.58 -3.60 6.35
N GLY A 70 -12.65 -2.68 6.48
CA GLY A 70 -11.69 -2.70 7.56
C GLY A 70 -12.02 -1.76 8.71
N GLY A 71 -13.20 -1.19 8.70
CA GLY A 71 -13.55 -0.27 9.75
C GLY A 71 -12.88 1.07 9.65
N GLY A 72 -12.20 1.32 8.53
CA GLY A 72 -11.51 2.57 8.32
C GLY A 72 -10.03 2.35 8.10
N LEU A 73 -9.37 3.38 7.63
CA LEU A 73 -7.95 3.33 7.35
C LEU A 73 -7.20 3.86 8.57
N ALA A 74 -6.41 2.98 9.18
CA ALA A 74 -5.66 3.37 10.37
C ALA A 74 -4.29 3.91 10.02
N GLY A 75 -3.76 3.60 8.85
CA GLY A 75 -2.47 4.11 8.45
C GLY A 75 -2.12 3.62 7.06
N PHE A 76 -1.18 4.31 6.44
CA PHE A 76 -0.78 4.01 5.08
C PHE A 76 0.69 4.35 4.94
N GLU A 77 1.47 3.41 4.43
CA GLU A 77 2.90 3.62 4.27
C GLU A 77 3.34 3.19 2.89
N VAL A 78 4.28 3.92 2.34
CA VAL A 78 4.83 3.65 1.03
C VAL A 78 6.33 3.62 1.14
N THR A 79 6.95 2.54 0.70
CA THR A 79 8.40 2.40 0.75
C THR A 79 8.91 2.12 -0.64
N PRO A 80 9.58 3.09 -1.28
CA PRO A 80 10.19 2.80 -2.58
C PRO A 80 11.40 1.91 -2.41
N LEU A 81 11.51 0.94 -3.29
CA LEU A 81 12.61 -0.01 -3.28
C LEU A 81 13.26 0.01 -4.64
N ALA A 82 14.31 -0.78 -4.81
CA ALA A 82 15.06 -0.76 -6.06
C ALA A 82 14.20 -1.13 -7.27
N GLU A 83 13.30 -2.07 -7.09
CA GLU A 83 12.56 -2.57 -8.24
C GLU A 83 11.08 -2.32 -8.18
N GLY A 84 10.62 -1.60 -7.20
CA GLY A 84 9.19 -1.35 -7.07
C GLY A 84 8.87 -0.66 -5.79
N VAL A 85 7.63 -0.83 -5.36
CA VAL A 85 7.15 -0.11 -4.19
C VAL A 85 6.48 -1.10 -3.25
N ARG A 86 6.79 -0.98 -1.98
CA ARG A 86 6.06 -1.73 -0.96
C ARG A 86 5.01 -0.82 -0.34
N LEU A 87 3.82 -1.34 -0.24
CA LEU A 87 2.70 -0.61 0.34
C LEU A 87 2.25 -1.33 1.60
N SER A 88 1.94 -0.58 2.64
CA SER A 88 1.35 -1.15 3.84
C SER A 88 0.11 -0.37 4.20
N VAL A 89 -0.97 -1.08 4.38
CA VAL A 89 -2.25 -0.47 4.70
C VAL A 89 -2.73 -1.06 6.02
N HIS A 90 -2.98 -0.19 6.97
CA HIS A 90 -3.42 -0.62 8.30
C HIS A 90 -4.90 -0.29 8.46
N ASP A 91 -5.67 -1.24 8.96
CA ASP A 91 -7.07 -0.97 9.21
C ASP A 91 -7.44 -1.45 10.61
N TYR A 92 -8.73 -1.36 10.94
CA TYR A 92 -9.19 -1.65 12.30
C TYR A 92 -9.89 -2.98 12.43
N SER A 93 -9.97 -3.76 11.37
CA SER A 93 -10.71 -5.01 11.41
C SER A 93 -9.79 -6.20 11.51
N ASP A 94 -10.13 -7.15 12.37
CA ASP A 94 -9.37 -8.38 12.45
C ASP A 94 -9.75 -9.37 11.38
N ALA A 95 -10.81 -9.10 10.64
CA ALA A 95 -11.28 -10.03 9.64
C ALA A 95 -10.35 -10.02 8.43
N VAL A 96 -10.00 -11.19 7.95
CA VAL A 96 -9.13 -11.35 6.80
C VAL A 96 -9.97 -11.85 5.64
N PRO A 97 -9.97 -11.15 4.51
CA PRO A 97 -10.77 -11.61 3.38
C PRO A 97 -10.28 -12.96 2.89
N SER A 98 -11.21 -13.86 2.67
CA SER A 98 -10.83 -15.18 2.18
C SER A 98 -10.18 -15.10 0.82
N ALA A 99 -10.55 -14.13 0.02
CA ALA A 99 -9.96 -13.98 -1.31
C ALA A 99 -8.47 -13.71 -1.26
N ALA A 100 -7.97 -13.23 -0.14
CA ALA A 100 -6.55 -12.94 -0.01
C ALA A 100 -5.70 -14.20 0.02
N TYR A 101 -6.34 -15.35 0.23
CA TYR A 101 -5.58 -16.58 0.32
C TYR A 101 -5.37 -17.30 -1.00
N GLY A 102 -5.82 -16.71 -2.09
CA GLY A 102 -5.51 -17.30 -3.37
C GLY A 102 -6.70 -17.35 -4.29
N PRO A 103 -6.49 -17.80 -5.50
CA PRO A 103 -7.53 -17.76 -6.51
C PRO A 103 -8.75 -18.61 -6.16
N GLY A 104 -8.53 -19.69 -5.46
CA GLY A 104 -9.66 -20.53 -5.12
C GLY A 104 -10.58 -19.95 -4.09
N ALA A 105 -10.16 -18.87 -3.47
CA ALA A 105 -10.94 -18.24 -2.42
C ALA A 105 -11.64 -17.00 -2.88
N LEU A 106 -11.85 -16.83 -4.17
CA LEU A 106 -12.49 -15.63 -4.68
C LEU A 106 -13.90 -15.52 -4.18
N PRO A 107 -14.33 -14.33 -3.84
CA PRO A 107 -15.69 -14.16 -3.34
C PRO A 107 -16.71 -14.40 -4.43
N ARG A 108 -17.86 -14.87 -4.01
CA ARG A 108 -18.90 -15.12 -4.92
C ARG A 108 -19.79 -13.96 -5.07
N THR A 109 -19.86 -13.12 -4.08
CA THR A 109 -20.76 -12.01 -4.16
C THR A 109 -20.13 -10.96 -5.01
N HIS A 110 -20.94 -10.10 -5.49
CA HIS A 110 -20.49 -9.10 -6.39
C HIS A 110 -20.71 -7.72 -5.91
N GLU A 111 -20.62 -7.53 -4.65
CA GLU A 111 -20.61 -6.21 -4.16
C GLU A 111 -19.38 -5.57 -4.73
N GLY A 112 -19.36 -4.29 -4.77
CA GLY A 112 -18.32 -3.57 -5.45
C GLY A 112 -16.92 -4.00 -5.10
N SER A 113 -16.72 -4.49 -3.91
CA SER A 113 -15.38 -4.86 -3.49
C SER A 113 -14.99 -6.26 -3.93
N GLY A 114 -15.88 -6.98 -4.59
CA GLY A 114 -15.60 -8.35 -4.94
C GLY A 114 -14.44 -8.52 -5.88
N TYR A 115 -14.09 -7.51 -6.62
CA TYR A 115 -13.02 -7.61 -7.59
C TYR A 115 -11.69 -7.11 -7.11
N GLY A 116 -11.65 -6.44 -5.96
CA GLY A 116 -10.43 -5.84 -5.49
C GLY A 116 -9.32 -6.83 -5.21
N TRP A 117 -9.63 -7.91 -4.50
CA TRP A 117 -8.61 -8.88 -4.18
C TRP A 117 -8.09 -9.64 -5.37
N PRO A 118 -8.92 -10.05 -6.33
CA PRO A 118 -8.36 -10.65 -7.54
C PRO A 118 -7.39 -9.72 -8.25
N LEU A 119 -7.68 -8.45 -8.28
CA LEU A 119 -6.79 -7.50 -8.92
C LEU A 119 -5.48 -7.37 -8.15
N ILE A 120 -5.57 -7.27 -6.83
CA ILE A 120 -4.38 -7.17 -6.00
C ILE A 120 -3.50 -8.41 -6.18
N ILE A 121 -4.12 -9.58 -6.16
CA ILE A 121 -3.37 -10.82 -6.31
C ILE A 121 -2.68 -10.89 -7.65
N ARG A 122 -3.32 -10.37 -8.67
CA ARG A 122 -2.75 -10.40 -10.00
C ARG A 122 -1.58 -9.43 -10.15
N LEU A 123 -1.68 -8.25 -9.58
CA LEU A 123 -0.73 -7.19 -9.85
C LEU A 123 0.37 -7.04 -8.80
N ALA A 124 0.15 -7.57 -7.63
CA ALA A 124 1.11 -7.40 -6.53
C ALA A 124 1.80 -8.71 -6.23
N ARG A 125 2.87 -8.61 -5.48
CA ARG A 125 3.63 -9.78 -5.04
C ARG A 125 3.85 -9.71 -3.56
N GLU A 126 4.24 -10.82 -2.96
CA GLU A 126 4.60 -10.85 -1.55
C GLU A 126 3.51 -10.26 -0.69
N ILE A 127 2.29 -10.72 -0.91
CA ILE A 127 1.16 -10.22 -0.15
C ILE A 127 1.21 -10.82 1.25
N ARG A 128 1.18 -9.97 2.26
CA ARG A 128 1.20 -10.41 3.65
C ARG A 128 0.11 -9.73 4.42
N ILE A 129 -0.52 -10.47 5.31
CA ILE A 129 -1.54 -9.90 6.18
C ILE A 129 -1.18 -10.28 7.60
N ASP A 130 -0.91 -9.28 8.43
CA ASP A 130 -0.49 -9.48 9.80
C ASP A 130 -1.44 -8.79 10.76
N ARG A 131 -1.69 -9.39 11.89
CA ARG A 131 -2.50 -8.74 12.90
C ARG A 131 -1.71 -7.66 13.58
N ARG A 132 -2.39 -6.57 13.88
CA ARG A 132 -1.75 -5.46 14.57
C ARG A 132 -1.91 -5.65 16.07
N ARG A 133 -0.89 -5.20 16.79
CA ARG A 133 -0.90 -5.30 18.22
C ARG A 133 -2.07 -4.55 18.83
N GLU A 134 -2.41 -3.41 18.28
CA GLU A 134 -3.49 -2.58 18.81
C GLU A 134 -4.85 -3.00 18.30
N GLY A 135 -4.94 -4.06 17.54
CA GLY A 135 -6.19 -4.43 16.90
C GLY A 135 -6.17 -4.06 15.45
N GLY A 136 -6.90 -4.82 14.65
CA GLY A 136 -6.88 -4.61 13.22
C GLY A 136 -5.77 -5.39 12.56
N LYS A 137 -5.49 -5.05 11.31
CA LYS A 137 -4.48 -5.77 10.56
C LYS A 137 -3.70 -4.84 9.66
N THR A 138 -2.58 -5.33 9.18
CA THR A 138 -1.78 -4.66 8.18
C THR A 138 -1.72 -5.55 6.96
N VAL A 139 -2.07 -4.98 5.83
CA VAL A 139 -1.92 -5.65 4.54
C VAL A 139 -0.72 -5.02 3.85
N SER A 140 0.29 -5.82 3.55
CA SER A 140 1.49 -5.34 2.87
C SER A 140 1.64 -6.05 1.55
N VAL A 141 1.97 -5.30 0.52
CA VAL A 141 2.20 -5.88 -0.81
C VAL A 141 3.40 -5.20 -1.44
N PHE A 142 4.01 -5.90 -2.38
CA PHE A 142 5.06 -5.32 -3.20
C PHE A 142 4.54 -5.25 -4.63
N VAL A 143 4.68 -4.08 -5.25
CA VAL A 143 4.27 -3.91 -6.65
C VAL A 143 5.51 -3.56 -7.45
N PRO A 144 5.91 -4.43 -8.39
CA PRO A 144 7.10 -4.15 -9.19
C PRO A 144 6.85 -3.03 -10.18
N LEU A 145 7.86 -2.21 -10.39
CA LEU A 145 7.79 -1.14 -11.37
C LEU A 145 8.84 -1.28 -12.46
N MET A 146 9.75 -2.20 -12.28
CA MET A 146 10.80 -2.41 -13.26
C MET A 146 10.86 -3.85 -13.71
#